data_d8fca6ec5b2339f428eb8654d6358ec4
#
_entry.id   d8fca6ec5b2339f428eb8654d6358ec4
#
_cell.length_a   1.000
_cell.length_b   1.000
_cell.length_c   1.000
_cell.angle_alpha   90.00
_cell.angle_beta   90.00
_cell.angle_gamma   90.00
#
_symmetry.space_group_name_H-M   'P 1'
#
loop_
_entity.id
_entity.type
_entity.pdbx_description
1 polymer ?
#
loop_
_entity_poly.entity_id
_entity_poly.type
_entity_poly.pdbx_seq_one_letter_code
_entity_poly.pdbx_strand_id
1 'polypeptide(L)'
;MGNISERVLIGVYDSGAPPKSLQPTKKGYSIAAAVHAAQVLALAHHSNRAIGGRPAMVKATAAAAKQAAATKAEASKQTLQRLLDQYCDHLESLGRMSHKDARSIFSLHVTEPWPKIVNLPANQVTGEQVADMMRRVLELGKGRTANKLRSYIRAAYQTARASRSKASIPVAFKLFNVVNNPAADTEPDESQNKADKHPLSLPELRAYWKAIKEIPAFKGAILRLHLLTGGQRIEQLVKLQTAEITADAITLHDGKGRPGKGARPHTLPLIPQASAALKGCKPQGIYAISTDGGATHLAATTLSRWAVEAAADIPDFQAKRIRSGVETILAAAMVSTEIRGRLQSHGISGVQARHYDGHDYLEQKLSALKTLFGLLDGTEKSNVLPFRAA
;
A
#
# COMPACT_ATOMS: atom_id res chain seq x y z
N MET A 1 -6.76 64.35 3.92
CA MET A 1 -6.68 63.22 4.89
C MET A 1 -7.02 63.80 6.28
N GLY A 2 -8.14 63.38 6.87
CA GLY A 2 -8.57 63.87 8.17
C GLY A 2 -7.57 63.50 9.28
N ASN A 3 -7.38 64.37 10.24
CA ASN A 3 -6.54 64.14 11.43
C ASN A 3 -7.24 63.04 12.28
N ILE A 4 -6.75 61.82 12.23
CA ILE A 4 -7.23 60.77 13.10
C ILE A 4 -6.57 60.97 14.47
N SER A 5 -7.33 61.37 15.46
CA SER A 5 -6.88 61.47 16.87
C SER A 5 -7.46 60.30 17.67
N GLU A 6 -6.63 59.65 18.47
CA GLU A 6 -7.02 58.55 19.34
C GLU A 6 -6.76 58.95 20.81
N ARG A 7 -7.75 58.73 21.68
CA ARG A 7 -7.55 58.86 23.12
C ARG A 7 -7.36 57.45 23.72
N VAL A 8 -6.22 57.23 24.34
CA VAL A 8 -5.88 55.93 24.93
C VAL A 8 -5.65 56.13 26.42
N LEU A 9 -6.34 55.34 27.23
CA LEU A 9 -6.05 55.25 28.65
C LEU A 9 -4.73 54.50 28.85
N ILE A 10 -3.72 55.14 29.42
CA ILE A 10 -2.40 54.53 29.66
C ILE A 10 -2.45 53.64 30.90
N GLY A 11 -3.14 54.06 31.96
CA GLY A 11 -3.28 53.29 33.19
C GLY A 11 -3.60 54.20 34.39
N VAL A 12 -3.60 53.64 35.59
CA VAL A 12 -3.89 54.32 36.84
C VAL A 12 -2.59 54.94 37.39
N TYR A 13 -2.67 56.08 37.99
CA TYR A 13 -1.55 56.73 38.70
C TYR A 13 -1.25 56.01 40.02
N ASP A 14 0.01 55.68 40.24
CA ASP A 14 0.52 55.08 41.48
C ASP A 14 1.43 56.12 42.18
N SER A 15 0.93 56.73 43.25
CA SER A 15 1.66 57.74 44.06
C SER A 15 2.86 57.11 44.80
N GLY A 16 2.88 55.82 45.00
CA GLY A 16 3.99 55.07 45.63
C GLY A 16 5.05 54.54 44.63
N ALA A 17 4.86 54.77 43.32
CA ALA A 17 5.85 54.37 42.33
C ALA A 17 7.11 55.23 42.38
N PRO A 18 8.31 54.67 42.13
CA PRO A 18 9.53 55.49 42.09
C PRO A 18 9.42 56.58 41.03
N PRO A 19 9.64 57.87 41.40
CA PRO A 19 9.32 59.01 40.53
C PRO A 19 10.04 59.02 39.18
N LYS A 20 11.27 58.43 39.12
CA LYS A 20 12.11 58.39 37.92
C LYS A 20 11.97 57.08 37.15
N SER A 21 11.16 56.12 37.62
CA SER A 21 10.95 54.84 36.91
C SER A 21 10.21 55.08 35.61
N LEU A 22 10.72 54.54 34.51
CA LEU A 22 10.08 54.54 33.20
C LEU A 22 9.16 53.34 33.01
N GLN A 23 9.16 52.38 33.96
CA GLN A 23 8.31 51.18 33.92
C GLN A 23 7.18 51.30 34.95
N PRO A 24 5.96 50.81 34.67
CA PRO A 24 4.87 50.76 35.62
C PRO A 24 5.15 49.79 36.76
N THR A 25 4.56 50.03 37.93
CA THR A 25 4.46 49.09 39.03
C THR A 25 3.25 48.15 38.84
N LYS A 26 3.07 47.19 39.75
CA LYS A 26 1.85 46.36 39.78
C LYS A 26 0.58 47.17 40.07
N LYS A 27 0.70 48.38 40.68
CA LYS A 27 -0.42 49.23 41.06
C LYS A 27 -0.73 50.32 40.03
N GLY A 28 0.26 50.68 39.19
CA GLY A 28 0.03 51.76 38.22
C GLY A 28 1.33 52.41 37.73
N TYR A 29 1.23 53.63 37.29
CA TYR A 29 2.28 54.38 36.63
C TYR A 29 2.76 55.56 37.50
N SER A 30 4.08 55.78 37.58
CA SER A 30 4.62 57.09 37.95
C SER A 30 4.36 58.10 36.81
N ILE A 31 4.51 59.40 37.06
CA ILE A 31 4.40 60.43 35.99
C ILE A 31 5.43 60.16 34.90
N ALA A 32 6.67 59.81 35.23
CA ALA A 32 7.72 59.51 34.25
C ALA A 32 7.37 58.28 33.41
N ALA A 33 6.85 57.22 34.02
CA ALA A 33 6.41 56.02 33.31
C ALA A 33 5.21 56.30 32.39
N ALA A 34 4.27 57.14 32.83
CA ALA A 34 3.13 57.50 31.99
C ALA A 34 3.54 58.33 30.77
N VAL A 35 4.43 59.33 30.97
CA VAL A 35 4.99 60.12 29.86
C VAL A 35 5.76 59.22 28.87
N HIS A 36 6.58 58.30 29.34
CA HIS A 36 7.29 57.37 28.50
C HIS A 36 6.32 56.45 27.69
N ALA A 37 5.31 55.91 28.34
CA ALA A 37 4.28 55.12 27.69
C ALA A 37 3.49 55.92 26.63
N ALA A 38 3.17 57.20 26.93
CA ALA A 38 2.55 58.10 25.96
C ALA A 38 3.42 58.34 24.74
N GLN A 39 4.73 58.53 24.93
CA GLN A 39 5.70 58.71 23.83
C GLN A 39 5.78 57.47 22.96
N VAL A 40 5.83 56.28 23.57
CA VAL A 40 5.85 54.98 22.81
C VAL A 40 4.55 54.82 21.98
N LEU A 41 3.39 55.15 22.58
CA LEU A 41 2.10 55.10 21.88
C LEU A 41 2.02 56.11 20.73
N ALA A 42 2.50 57.33 20.95
CA ALA A 42 2.54 58.38 19.93
C ALA A 42 3.47 57.97 18.74
N LEU A 43 4.64 57.44 19.08
CA LEU A 43 5.57 56.93 18.05
C LEU A 43 4.95 55.80 17.25
N ALA A 44 4.31 54.83 17.91
CA ALA A 44 3.61 53.74 17.24
C ALA A 44 2.47 54.23 16.33
N HIS A 45 1.72 55.28 16.79
CA HIS A 45 0.67 55.90 15.98
C HIS A 45 1.25 56.60 14.75
N HIS A 46 2.33 57.36 14.94
CA HIS A 46 3.00 58.07 13.85
C HIS A 46 3.62 57.14 12.82
N SER A 47 4.32 56.11 13.26
CA SER A 47 4.95 55.12 12.38
C SER A 47 3.92 54.34 11.53
N ASN A 48 2.70 54.19 12.00
CA ASN A 48 1.63 53.48 11.30
C ASN A 48 0.62 54.45 10.64
N ARG A 49 0.92 55.76 10.55
CA ARG A 49 -0.01 56.77 10.04
C ARG A 49 -0.49 56.45 8.61
N ALA A 50 0.36 55.88 7.75
CA ALA A 50 0.03 55.55 6.37
C ALA A 50 -1.07 54.49 6.25
N ILE A 51 -1.20 53.58 7.24
CA ILE A 51 -2.19 52.50 7.28
C ILE A 51 -3.39 52.81 8.22
N GLY A 52 -3.51 54.04 8.72
CA GLY A 52 -4.60 54.45 9.62
C GLY A 52 -4.23 54.52 11.09
N GLY A 53 -2.93 54.58 11.40
CA GLY A 53 -2.40 54.75 12.75
C GLY A 53 -2.47 53.47 13.61
N ARG A 54 -2.26 53.69 14.93
CA ARG A 54 -2.28 52.58 15.91
C ARG A 54 -3.58 51.80 15.94
N PRO A 55 -4.80 52.37 15.83
CA PRO A 55 -6.02 51.57 15.80
C PRO A 55 -6.09 50.58 14.67
N ALA A 56 -5.65 50.96 13.47
CA ALA A 56 -5.61 50.09 12.31
C ALA A 56 -4.59 48.95 12.52
N MET A 57 -3.41 49.23 13.08
CA MET A 57 -2.42 48.23 13.44
C MET A 57 -2.96 47.23 14.48
N VAL A 58 -3.60 47.71 15.55
CA VAL A 58 -4.20 46.86 16.59
C VAL A 58 -5.29 45.96 15.98
N LYS A 59 -6.14 46.53 15.12
CA LYS A 59 -7.18 45.77 14.41
C LYS A 59 -6.58 44.73 13.48
N ALA A 60 -5.53 45.05 12.74
CA ALA A 60 -4.82 44.14 11.85
C ALA A 60 -4.14 42.98 12.62
N THR A 61 -3.47 43.29 13.76
CA THR A 61 -2.84 42.25 14.59
C THR A 61 -3.89 41.35 15.26
N ALA A 62 -5.01 41.91 15.73
CA ALA A 62 -6.12 41.13 16.28
C ALA A 62 -6.76 40.21 15.20
N ALA A 63 -6.96 40.74 13.99
CA ALA A 63 -7.47 39.95 12.86
C ALA A 63 -6.50 38.85 12.48
N ALA A 64 -5.20 39.13 12.39
CA ALA A 64 -4.16 38.15 12.12
C ALA A 64 -4.10 37.05 13.20
N ALA A 65 -4.18 37.44 14.49
CA ALA A 65 -4.23 36.52 15.62
C ALA A 65 -5.46 35.58 15.54
N LYS A 66 -6.64 36.18 15.24
CA LYS A 66 -7.89 35.42 15.06
C LYS A 66 -7.77 34.43 13.88
N GLN A 67 -7.21 34.88 12.77
CA GLN A 67 -6.99 34.03 11.60
C GLN A 67 -5.98 32.92 11.89
N ALA A 68 -4.88 33.21 12.59
CA ALA A 68 -3.90 32.22 13.01
C ALA A 68 -4.53 31.18 13.96
N ALA A 69 -5.36 31.62 14.91
CA ALA A 69 -6.08 30.73 15.81
C ALA A 69 -7.08 29.83 15.05
N ALA A 70 -7.83 30.39 14.10
CA ALA A 70 -8.74 29.62 13.24
C ALA A 70 -7.98 28.60 12.38
N THR A 71 -6.86 28.99 11.77
CA THR A 71 -5.99 28.10 10.99
C THR A 71 -5.43 26.97 11.86
N LYS A 72 -5.00 27.29 13.09
CA LYS A 72 -4.50 26.30 14.05
C LYS A 72 -5.60 25.33 14.48
N ALA A 73 -6.82 25.83 14.74
CA ALA A 73 -7.98 25.01 15.08
C ALA A 73 -8.38 24.08 13.93
N GLU A 74 -8.33 24.57 12.70
CA GLU A 74 -8.61 23.72 11.52
C GLU A 74 -7.50 22.68 11.29
N ALA A 75 -6.25 23.08 11.46
CA ALA A 75 -5.12 22.15 11.36
C ALA A 75 -5.19 21.05 12.43
N SER A 76 -5.69 21.35 13.64
CA SER A 76 -5.85 20.36 14.70
C SER A 76 -6.88 19.28 14.38
N LYS A 77 -7.83 19.54 13.47
CA LYS A 77 -8.79 18.55 12.98
C LYS A 77 -8.20 17.58 11.96
N GLN A 78 -7.05 17.92 11.37
CA GLN A 78 -6.37 17.11 10.34
C GLN A 78 -5.38 16.14 11.00
N THR A 79 -5.92 15.23 11.80
CA THR A 79 -5.13 14.28 12.60
C THR A 79 -4.46 13.19 11.75
N LEU A 80 -3.49 12.47 12.36
CA LEU A 80 -2.89 11.28 11.75
C LEU A 80 -3.96 10.24 11.42
N GLN A 81 -4.91 9.96 12.35
CA GLN A 81 -6.01 9.01 12.11
C GLN A 81 -6.74 9.36 10.81
N ARG A 82 -7.15 10.62 10.68
CA ARG A 82 -7.89 11.08 9.51
C ARG A 82 -7.08 10.96 8.22
N LEU A 83 -5.77 11.21 8.27
CA LEU A 83 -4.89 11.01 7.11
C LEU A 83 -4.86 9.56 6.67
N LEU A 84 -4.71 8.62 7.62
CA LEU A 84 -4.62 7.19 7.34
C LEU A 84 -5.95 6.64 6.79
N ASP A 85 -7.08 7.06 7.36
CA ASP A 85 -8.41 6.68 6.89
C ASP A 85 -8.66 7.21 5.47
N GLN A 86 -8.41 8.49 5.24
CA GLN A 86 -8.58 9.10 3.92
C GLN A 86 -7.64 8.47 2.86
N TYR A 87 -6.44 8.03 3.26
CA TYR A 87 -5.56 7.28 2.39
C TYR A 87 -6.15 5.92 2.02
N CYS A 88 -6.74 5.20 2.97
CA CYS A 88 -7.40 3.93 2.70
C CYS A 88 -8.60 4.12 1.74
N ASP A 89 -9.43 5.15 1.97
CA ASP A 89 -10.56 5.49 1.09
C ASP A 89 -10.08 5.84 -0.33
N HIS A 90 -8.96 6.56 -0.42
CA HIS A 90 -8.34 6.87 -1.71
C HIS A 90 -7.84 5.61 -2.43
N LEU A 91 -7.22 4.67 -1.72
CA LEU A 91 -6.85 3.38 -2.32
C LEU A 91 -8.07 2.61 -2.82
N GLU A 92 -9.16 2.63 -2.07
CA GLU A 92 -10.43 1.98 -2.43
C GLU A 92 -11.04 2.61 -3.67
N SER A 93 -11.11 3.95 -3.76
CA SER A 93 -11.59 4.68 -4.94
C SER A 93 -10.77 4.39 -6.20
N LEU A 94 -9.50 4.02 -6.04
CA LEU A 94 -8.63 3.56 -7.13
C LEU A 94 -8.77 2.07 -7.45
N GLY A 95 -9.70 1.35 -6.83
CA GLY A 95 -9.89 -0.09 -6.99
C GLY A 95 -8.74 -0.95 -6.44
N ARG A 96 -7.90 -0.41 -5.55
CA ARG A 96 -6.74 -1.13 -4.98
C ARG A 96 -7.15 -1.99 -3.81
N MET A 97 -7.10 -3.31 -3.94
CA MET A 97 -7.40 -4.25 -2.85
C MET A 97 -6.53 -4.06 -1.60
N SER A 98 -5.37 -3.41 -1.72
CA SER A 98 -4.49 -3.10 -0.59
C SER A 98 -5.10 -2.15 0.44
N HIS A 99 -6.23 -1.49 0.15
CA HIS A 99 -6.95 -0.67 1.12
C HIS A 99 -7.38 -1.46 2.37
N LYS A 100 -7.83 -2.72 2.19
CA LYS A 100 -8.25 -3.60 3.30
C LYS A 100 -7.08 -3.93 4.23
N ASP A 101 -5.96 -4.28 3.64
CA ASP A 101 -4.75 -4.61 4.38
C ASP A 101 -4.13 -3.38 5.08
N ALA A 102 -4.09 -2.23 4.40
CA ALA A 102 -3.64 -0.98 4.98
C ALA A 102 -4.51 -0.59 6.19
N ARG A 103 -5.84 -0.65 6.06
CA ARG A 103 -6.81 -0.35 7.12
C ARG A 103 -6.60 -1.27 8.34
N SER A 104 -6.44 -2.58 8.11
CA SER A 104 -6.17 -3.55 9.17
C SER A 104 -4.84 -3.27 9.89
N ILE A 105 -3.77 -3.00 9.14
CA ILE A 105 -2.45 -2.68 9.72
C ILE A 105 -2.50 -1.37 10.52
N PHE A 106 -3.17 -0.33 10.02
CA PHE A 106 -3.32 0.92 10.74
C PHE A 106 -4.14 0.75 12.03
N SER A 107 -5.26 0.03 12.00
CA SER A 107 -6.05 -0.24 13.21
C SER A 107 -5.21 -0.91 14.26
N LEU A 108 -4.62 -2.08 13.95
CA LEU A 108 -3.93 -2.94 14.91
C LEU A 108 -2.59 -2.39 15.42
N HIS A 109 -1.89 -1.58 14.59
CA HIS A 109 -0.52 -1.20 14.90
C HIS A 109 -0.29 0.30 15.07
N VAL A 110 -1.28 1.14 14.72
CA VAL A 110 -1.24 2.58 14.91
C VAL A 110 -2.38 3.06 15.80
N THR A 111 -3.63 2.86 15.38
CA THR A 111 -4.80 3.44 16.06
C THR A 111 -4.96 2.90 17.48
N GLU A 112 -5.01 1.59 17.64
CA GLU A 112 -5.24 0.96 18.94
C GLU A 112 -4.09 1.18 19.94
N PRO A 113 -2.80 1.00 19.53
CA PRO A 113 -1.71 1.14 20.50
C PRO A 113 -1.30 2.59 20.79
N TRP A 114 -1.59 3.54 19.90
CA TRP A 114 -1.07 4.91 19.98
C TRP A 114 -2.16 6.00 19.97
N PRO A 115 -3.19 5.94 20.85
CA PRO A 115 -4.33 6.84 20.81
C PRO A 115 -3.97 8.32 20.96
N LYS A 116 -2.86 8.63 21.63
CA LYS A 116 -2.37 10.01 21.76
C LYS A 116 -1.76 10.52 20.45
N ILE A 117 -0.99 9.67 19.74
CA ILE A 117 -0.29 10.06 18.51
C ILE A 117 -1.25 10.17 17.34
N VAL A 118 -2.24 9.27 17.23
CA VAL A 118 -3.22 9.34 16.13
C VAL A 118 -4.09 10.58 16.16
N ASN A 119 -4.25 11.20 17.33
CA ASN A 119 -4.98 12.46 17.50
C ASN A 119 -4.12 13.70 17.30
N LEU A 120 -2.81 13.58 17.12
CA LEU A 120 -1.97 14.70 16.72
C LEU A 120 -2.28 15.14 15.29
N PRO A 121 -2.15 16.44 14.98
CA PRO A 121 -2.11 16.91 13.60
C PRO A 121 -1.09 16.11 12.79
N ALA A 122 -1.46 15.62 11.61
CA ALA A 122 -0.59 14.77 10.80
C ALA A 122 0.78 15.39 10.51
N ASN A 123 0.85 16.72 10.35
CA ASN A 123 2.10 17.43 10.10
C ASN A 123 3.00 17.61 11.35
N GLN A 124 2.56 17.15 12.52
CA GLN A 124 3.34 17.19 13.77
C GLN A 124 3.89 15.80 14.17
N VAL A 125 3.51 14.76 13.47
CA VAL A 125 4.04 13.40 13.70
C VAL A 125 5.50 13.35 13.26
N THR A 126 6.35 12.75 14.11
CA THR A 126 7.80 12.68 13.90
C THR A 126 8.24 11.32 13.36
N GLY A 127 9.43 11.27 12.77
CA GLY A 127 10.07 10.02 12.34
C GLY A 127 10.32 9.06 13.51
N GLU A 128 10.69 9.60 14.68
CA GLU A 128 10.89 8.81 15.91
C GLU A 128 9.60 8.08 16.33
N GLN A 129 8.45 8.78 16.31
CA GLN A 129 7.16 8.15 16.60
C GLN A 129 6.81 7.03 15.62
N VAL A 130 7.13 7.20 14.34
CA VAL A 130 6.94 6.14 13.35
C VAL A 130 7.89 4.97 13.60
N ALA A 131 9.15 5.24 13.98
CA ALA A 131 10.11 4.22 14.35
C ALA A 131 9.65 3.41 15.58
N ASP A 132 9.05 4.08 16.58
CA ASP A 132 8.50 3.41 17.77
C ASP A 132 7.32 2.50 17.42
N MET A 133 6.44 2.93 16.51
CA MET A 133 5.37 2.07 15.98
C MET A 133 5.95 0.83 15.31
N MET A 134 7.02 0.99 14.50
CA MET A 134 7.68 -0.13 13.84
C MET A 134 8.36 -1.07 14.85
N ARG A 135 9.06 -0.52 15.86
CA ARG A 135 9.76 -1.27 16.91
C ARG A 135 8.78 -2.17 17.67
N ARG A 136 7.64 -1.62 18.09
CA ARG A 136 6.58 -2.42 18.72
C ARG A 136 6.16 -3.62 17.86
N VAL A 137 6.04 -3.46 16.55
CA VAL A 137 5.64 -4.56 15.64
C VAL A 137 6.77 -5.57 15.49
N LEU A 138 8.03 -5.14 15.52
CA LEU A 138 9.22 -6.01 15.54
C LEU A 138 9.27 -6.86 16.81
N GLU A 139 9.02 -6.25 17.99
CA GLU A 139 8.95 -6.94 19.29
C GLU A 139 7.86 -8.02 19.33
N LEU A 140 6.78 -7.85 18.56
CA LEU A 140 5.75 -8.88 18.36
C LEU A 140 6.20 -10.02 17.39
N GLY A 141 7.44 -10.03 16.93
CA GLY A 141 7.95 -11.01 15.97
C GLY A 141 7.41 -10.84 14.54
N LYS A 142 6.79 -9.69 14.23
CA LYS A 142 6.12 -9.44 12.94
C LYS A 142 6.93 -8.50 12.04
N GLY A 143 8.20 -8.78 11.80
CA GLY A 143 9.11 -7.88 11.10
C GLY A 143 8.66 -7.49 9.69
N ARG A 144 8.12 -8.41 8.90
CA ARG A 144 7.54 -8.07 7.57
C ARG A 144 6.37 -7.11 7.69
N THR A 145 5.56 -7.23 8.75
CA THR A 145 4.44 -6.31 9.02
C THR A 145 4.95 -4.93 9.43
N ALA A 146 6.05 -4.85 10.19
CA ALA A 146 6.69 -3.57 10.53
C ALA A 146 7.14 -2.81 9.27
N ASN A 147 7.83 -3.49 8.34
CA ASN A 147 8.23 -2.89 7.06
C ASN A 147 7.02 -2.49 6.19
N LYS A 148 5.94 -3.25 6.25
CA LYS A 148 4.70 -2.96 5.53
C LYS A 148 3.97 -1.77 6.14
N LEU A 149 3.90 -1.67 7.48
CA LEU A 149 3.39 -0.52 8.21
C LEU A 149 4.12 0.75 7.80
N ARG A 150 5.46 0.74 7.84
CA ARG A 150 6.29 1.84 7.36
C ARG A 150 5.92 2.25 5.93
N SER A 151 5.82 1.27 5.03
CA SER A 151 5.51 1.52 3.62
C SER A 151 4.16 2.18 3.43
N TYR A 152 3.14 1.78 4.17
CA TYR A 152 1.81 2.38 4.12
C TYR A 152 1.77 3.78 4.71
N ILE A 153 2.40 4.03 5.88
CA ILE A 153 2.50 5.37 6.46
C ILE A 153 3.24 6.28 5.47
N ARG A 154 4.38 5.83 4.93
CA ARG A 154 5.14 6.59 3.93
C ARG A 154 4.30 6.94 2.71
N ALA A 155 3.50 6.01 2.22
CA ALA A 155 2.63 6.24 1.07
C ALA A 155 1.48 7.21 1.38
N ALA A 156 0.87 7.15 2.57
CA ALA A 156 -0.17 8.09 3.01
C ALA A 156 0.36 9.52 3.06
N TYR A 157 1.50 9.73 3.70
CA TYR A 157 2.16 11.05 3.76
C TYR A 157 2.61 11.55 2.39
N GLN A 158 3.17 10.66 1.56
CA GLN A 158 3.57 11.02 0.20
C GLN A 158 2.35 11.41 -0.66
N THR A 159 1.20 10.77 -0.46
CA THR A 159 -0.05 11.14 -1.14
C THR A 159 -0.50 12.54 -0.71
N ALA A 160 -0.49 12.83 0.60
CA ALA A 160 -0.83 14.15 1.11
C ALA A 160 0.11 15.23 0.58
N ARG A 161 1.41 14.98 0.57
CA ARG A 161 2.43 15.88 0.04
C ARG A 161 2.25 16.11 -1.47
N ALA A 162 2.05 15.06 -2.24
CA ALA A 162 1.90 15.11 -3.68
C ALA A 162 0.58 15.76 -4.15
N SER A 163 -0.42 15.88 -3.28
CA SER A 163 -1.69 16.53 -3.60
C SER A 163 -1.55 17.99 -4.04
N ARG A 164 -0.43 18.62 -3.68
CA ARG A 164 -0.12 20.02 -4.06
C ARG A 164 0.28 20.17 -5.52
N SER A 165 0.86 19.12 -6.11
CA SER A 165 1.40 19.14 -7.49
C SER A 165 0.73 18.13 -8.42
N LYS A 166 -0.01 17.14 -7.89
CA LYS A 166 -0.63 16.08 -8.66
C LYS A 166 -2.14 16.22 -8.68
N ALA A 167 -2.70 16.63 -9.81
CA ALA A 167 -4.14 16.90 -9.98
C ALA A 167 -5.04 15.66 -9.76
N SER A 168 -4.53 14.44 -9.95
CA SER A 168 -5.29 13.20 -9.75
C SER A 168 -5.47 12.81 -8.28
N ILE A 169 -4.89 13.54 -7.32
CA ILE A 169 -5.07 13.31 -5.89
C ILE A 169 -6.15 14.26 -5.38
N PRO A 170 -7.13 13.79 -4.59
CA PRO A 170 -8.19 14.62 -4.05
C PRO A 170 -7.66 15.85 -3.27
N VAL A 171 -8.26 17.01 -3.51
CA VAL A 171 -7.88 18.30 -2.88
C VAL A 171 -7.89 18.23 -1.35
N ALA A 172 -8.76 17.41 -0.76
CA ALA A 172 -8.87 17.23 0.69
C ALA A 172 -7.52 16.87 1.36
N PHE A 173 -6.62 16.20 0.65
CA PHE A 173 -5.28 15.89 1.18
C PHE A 173 -4.40 17.13 1.40
N LYS A 174 -4.68 18.26 0.75
CA LYS A 174 -3.95 19.53 0.97
C LYS A 174 -4.17 20.08 2.38
N LEU A 175 -5.33 19.77 2.98
CA LEU A 175 -5.71 20.27 4.32
C LEU A 175 -4.79 19.75 5.42
N PHE A 176 -4.17 18.59 5.26
CA PHE A 176 -3.20 18.04 6.22
C PHE A 176 -1.91 18.85 6.33
N ASN A 177 -1.68 19.76 5.42
CA ASN A 177 -0.51 20.64 5.38
C ASN A 177 0.83 19.91 5.60
N VAL A 178 0.96 18.73 5.03
CA VAL A 178 2.17 17.90 5.11
C VAL A 178 3.25 18.47 4.20
N VAL A 179 4.38 18.80 4.80
CA VAL A 179 5.62 19.21 4.10
C VAL A 179 6.62 18.06 4.10
N ASN A 180 6.87 17.48 5.28
CA ASN A 180 7.80 16.38 5.47
C ASN A 180 7.06 15.07 5.60
N ASN A 181 7.75 13.97 5.27
CA ASN A 181 7.21 12.63 5.40
C ASN A 181 7.96 11.90 6.54
N PRO A 182 7.38 11.77 7.73
CA PRO A 182 8.08 11.21 8.90
C PRO A 182 8.52 9.75 8.69
N ALA A 183 7.82 9.00 7.84
CA ALA A 183 8.22 7.65 7.51
C ALA A 183 9.37 7.57 6.48
N ALA A 184 9.73 8.70 5.84
CA ALA A 184 10.92 8.74 4.98
C ALA A 184 12.22 8.79 5.81
N ASP A 185 12.14 9.34 7.03
CA ASP A 185 13.26 9.45 7.96
C ASP A 185 13.54 8.13 8.71
N THR A 186 12.74 7.11 8.47
CA THR A 186 12.91 5.76 9.03
C THR A 186 13.49 4.80 7.98
N GLU A 187 14.09 3.71 8.41
CA GLU A 187 14.60 2.65 7.53
C GLU A 187 13.83 1.34 7.74
N PRO A 188 13.68 0.52 6.67
CA PRO A 188 13.12 -0.82 6.82
C PRO A 188 14.16 -1.73 7.48
N ASP A 189 13.72 -2.70 8.25
CA ASP A 189 14.58 -3.80 8.67
C ASP A 189 14.74 -4.79 7.51
N GLU A 190 15.87 -4.72 6.81
CA GLU A 190 16.15 -5.57 5.65
C GLU A 190 16.26 -7.05 6.01
N SER A 191 16.67 -7.37 7.24
CA SER A 191 16.78 -8.74 7.73
C SER A 191 15.44 -9.49 7.69
N GLN A 192 14.33 -8.75 7.75
CA GLN A 192 12.97 -9.29 7.72
C GLN A 192 12.43 -9.51 6.30
N ASN A 193 13.12 -9.02 5.28
CA ASN A 193 12.72 -9.14 3.88
C ASN A 193 13.34 -10.34 3.17
N LYS A 194 13.77 -11.35 3.92
CA LYS A 194 14.34 -12.58 3.33
C LYS A 194 13.38 -13.15 2.29
N ALA A 195 13.87 -13.27 1.06
CA ALA A 195 13.13 -13.94 0.01
C ALA A 195 13.04 -15.43 0.38
N ASP A 196 11.84 -15.97 0.37
CA ASP A 196 11.62 -17.39 0.49
C ASP A 196 11.95 -18.03 -0.87
N LYS A 197 13.21 -18.43 -1.03
CA LYS A 197 13.74 -19.05 -2.25
C LYS A 197 13.75 -20.59 -2.12
N HIS A 198 12.69 -21.17 -1.58
CA HIS A 198 12.53 -22.62 -1.50
C HIS A 198 11.50 -23.09 -2.53
N PRO A 199 11.84 -23.17 -3.84
CA PRO A 199 10.94 -23.77 -4.83
C PRO A 199 10.74 -25.26 -4.53
N LEU A 200 9.60 -25.83 -4.91
CA LEU A 200 9.47 -27.28 -4.89
C LEU A 200 10.46 -27.89 -5.90
N SER A 201 11.20 -28.90 -5.44
CA SER A 201 12.05 -29.72 -6.29
C SER A 201 11.23 -30.60 -7.22
N LEU A 202 11.83 -31.16 -8.25
CA LEU A 202 11.15 -32.13 -9.16
C LEU A 202 10.59 -33.34 -8.39
N PRO A 203 11.32 -33.98 -7.45
CA PRO A 203 10.75 -35.06 -6.64
C PRO A 203 9.52 -34.61 -5.82
N GLU A 204 9.54 -33.43 -5.21
CA GLU A 204 8.40 -32.92 -4.46
C GLU A 204 7.20 -32.60 -5.37
N LEU A 205 7.43 -32.02 -6.57
CA LEU A 205 6.37 -31.80 -7.55
C LEU A 205 5.78 -33.13 -8.10
N ARG A 206 6.59 -34.14 -8.27
CA ARG A 206 6.13 -35.50 -8.63
C ARG A 206 5.31 -36.13 -7.51
N ALA A 207 5.75 -36.01 -6.27
CA ALA A 207 4.99 -36.46 -5.11
C ALA A 207 3.63 -35.75 -5.02
N TYR A 208 3.64 -34.42 -5.21
CA TYR A 208 2.40 -33.62 -5.26
C TYR A 208 1.50 -34.05 -6.42
N TRP A 209 2.05 -34.24 -7.63
CA TRP A 209 1.30 -34.71 -8.79
C TRP A 209 0.65 -36.08 -8.53
N LYS A 210 1.39 -37.03 -7.97
CA LYS A 210 0.87 -38.34 -7.57
C LYS A 210 -0.30 -38.21 -6.60
N ALA A 211 -0.17 -37.38 -5.56
CA ALA A 211 -1.21 -37.19 -4.59
C ALA A 211 -2.50 -36.56 -5.19
N ILE A 212 -2.39 -35.51 -5.99
CA ILE A 212 -3.56 -34.83 -6.58
C ILE A 212 -4.21 -35.60 -7.73
N LYS A 213 -3.49 -36.53 -8.36
CA LYS A 213 -3.98 -37.39 -9.44
C LYS A 213 -5.13 -38.25 -8.95
N GLU A 214 -5.02 -38.80 -7.74
CA GLU A 214 -5.97 -39.70 -7.13
C GLU A 214 -7.16 -39.01 -6.43
N ILE A 215 -7.11 -37.68 -6.22
CA ILE A 215 -8.22 -36.94 -5.60
C ILE A 215 -9.37 -36.84 -6.59
N PRO A 216 -10.58 -37.38 -6.22
CA PRO A 216 -11.73 -37.38 -7.11
C PRO A 216 -12.43 -36.00 -7.18
N ALA A 217 -13.37 -35.88 -8.08
CA ALA A 217 -14.31 -34.78 -8.24
C ALA A 217 -13.64 -33.40 -8.39
N PHE A 218 -14.38 -32.33 -8.03
CA PHE A 218 -13.99 -30.94 -8.23
C PHE A 218 -12.69 -30.57 -7.54
N LYS A 219 -12.47 -31.04 -6.28
CA LYS A 219 -11.23 -30.75 -5.54
C LYS A 219 -9.97 -31.22 -6.29
N GLY A 220 -9.98 -32.47 -6.76
CA GLY A 220 -8.85 -32.98 -7.53
C GLY A 220 -8.70 -32.31 -8.90
N ALA A 221 -9.82 -32.03 -9.54
CA ALA A 221 -9.83 -31.38 -10.84
C ALA A 221 -9.14 -30.01 -10.81
N ILE A 222 -9.50 -29.13 -9.86
CA ILE A 222 -8.89 -27.79 -9.77
C ILE A 222 -7.42 -27.83 -9.33
N LEU A 223 -7.03 -28.78 -8.46
CA LEU A 223 -5.62 -28.95 -8.08
C LEU A 223 -4.76 -29.37 -9.29
N ARG A 224 -5.26 -30.33 -10.10
CA ARG A 224 -4.60 -30.72 -11.35
C ARG A 224 -4.55 -29.58 -12.35
N LEU A 225 -5.65 -28.85 -12.56
CA LEU A 225 -5.69 -27.68 -13.43
C LEU A 225 -4.65 -26.64 -13.02
N HIS A 226 -4.56 -26.33 -11.72
CA HIS A 226 -3.59 -25.36 -11.18
C HIS A 226 -2.13 -25.76 -11.53
N LEU A 227 -1.75 -27.02 -11.31
CA LEU A 227 -0.39 -27.49 -11.61
C LEU A 227 -0.13 -27.54 -13.12
N LEU A 228 -1.08 -28.11 -13.89
CA LEU A 228 -0.92 -28.35 -15.35
C LEU A 228 -1.02 -27.07 -16.19
N THR A 229 -1.48 -25.97 -15.64
CA THR A 229 -1.42 -24.64 -16.25
C THR A 229 -0.16 -23.86 -15.87
N GLY A 230 0.83 -24.53 -15.24
CA GLY A 230 2.11 -23.92 -14.89
C GLY A 230 2.13 -23.22 -13.54
N GLY A 231 1.28 -23.59 -12.59
CA GLY A 231 1.23 -23.01 -11.25
C GLY A 231 0.81 -21.53 -11.28
N GLN A 232 -0.30 -21.23 -11.92
CA GLN A 232 -0.82 -19.85 -12.02
C GLN A 232 -1.09 -19.23 -10.65
N ARG A 233 -1.12 -17.91 -10.56
CA ARG A 233 -1.55 -17.25 -9.31
C ARG A 233 -2.96 -17.70 -8.96
N ILE A 234 -3.13 -18.30 -7.78
CA ILE A 234 -4.41 -18.87 -7.34
C ILE A 234 -5.52 -17.82 -7.42
N GLU A 235 -5.25 -16.56 -6.98
CA GLU A 235 -6.18 -15.43 -7.06
C GLU A 235 -6.67 -15.12 -8.50
N GLN A 236 -5.87 -15.45 -9.51
CA GLN A 236 -6.26 -15.26 -10.91
C GLN A 236 -7.01 -16.47 -11.43
N LEU A 237 -6.50 -17.67 -11.12
CA LEU A 237 -7.08 -18.93 -11.60
C LEU A 237 -8.52 -19.12 -11.11
N VAL A 238 -8.78 -18.88 -9.82
CA VAL A 238 -10.13 -19.05 -9.26
C VAL A 238 -11.16 -18.08 -9.86
N LYS A 239 -10.72 -16.97 -10.43
CA LYS A 239 -11.56 -15.97 -11.10
C LYS A 239 -11.76 -16.21 -12.59
N LEU A 240 -11.31 -17.36 -13.12
CA LEU A 240 -11.55 -17.71 -14.51
C LEU A 240 -13.04 -17.65 -14.81
N GLN A 241 -13.41 -16.83 -15.81
CA GLN A 241 -14.79 -16.75 -16.28
C GLN A 241 -15.05 -17.85 -17.32
N THR A 242 -16.27 -18.37 -17.32
CA THR A 242 -16.66 -19.42 -18.27
C THR A 242 -16.59 -18.92 -19.73
N ALA A 243 -16.87 -17.66 -19.96
CA ALA A 243 -16.75 -17.02 -21.29
C ALA A 243 -15.30 -16.90 -21.80
N GLU A 244 -14.31 -17.04 -20.92
CA GLU A 244 -12.88 -16.97 -21.25
C GLU A 244 -12.24 -18.34 -21.50
N ILE A 245 -13.06 -19.35 -21.71
CA ILE A 245 -12.63 -20.73 -22.04
C ILE A 245 -12.91 -20.98 -23.51
N THR A 246 -11.86 -21.36 -24.23
CA THR A 246 -11.96 -21.89 -25.61
C THR A 246 -11.70 -23.39 -25.63
N ALA A 247 -11.74 -24.01 -26.80
CA ALA A 247 -11.49 -25.46 -26.94
C ALA A 247 -10.11 -25.85 -26.46
N ASP A 248 -9.12 -24.98 -26.62
CA ASP A 248 -7.68 -25.26 -26.47
C ASP A 248 -6.95 -24.29 -25.54
N ALA A 249 -7.65 -23.29 -24.98
CA ALA A 249 -7.03 -22.27 -24.13
C ALA A 249 -7.98 -21.70 -23.07
N ILE A 250 -7.39 -21.06 -22.07
CA ILE A 250 -8.08 -20.21 -21.08
C ILE A 250 -7.44 -18.85 -21.01
N THR A 251 -8.22 -17.80 -20.75
CA THR A 251 -7.69 -16.46 -20.55
C THR A 251 -7.90 -16.01 -19.09
N LEU A 252 -6.81 -15.74 -18.39
CA LEU A 252 -6.81 -15.18 -17.04
C LEU A 252 -6.56 -13.68 -17.11
N HIS A 253 -6.96 -12.95 -16.07
CA HIS A 253 -6.78 -11.50 -15.99
C HIS A 253 -5.76 -11.12 -14.93
N ASP A 254 -4.60 -10.58 -15.36
CA ASP A 254 -3.52 -10.15 -14.47
C ASP A 254 -3.63 -8.66 -14.14
N GLY A 255 -4.24 -8.36 -13.00
CA GLY A 255 -4.34 -7.00 -12.44
C GLY A 255 -3.17 -6.58 -11.55
N LYS A 256 -2.19 -7.46 -11.29
CA LYS A 256 -1.11 -7.18 -10.35
C LYS A 256 -0.16 -6.10 -10.89
N GLY A 257 0.09 -5.06 -10.09
CA GLY A 257 1.03 -4.00 -10.45
C GLY A 257 0.52 -3.01 -11.51
N ARG A 258 -0.79 -3.01 -11.82
CA ARG A 258 -1.39 -2.15 -12.86
C ARG A 258 -2.53 -1.27 -12.33
N PRO A 259 -2.28 -0.40 -11.34
CA PRO A 259 -3.33 0.47 -10.83
C PRO A 259 -3.83 1.42 -11.93
N GLY A 260 -5.17 1.46 -12.12
CA GLY A 260 -5.81 2.34 -13.11
C GLY A 260 -5.66 1.94 -14.58
N LYS A 261 -5.04 0.79 -14.90
CA LYS A 261 -4.82 0.35 -16.29
C LYS A 261 -5.58 -0.93 -16.67
N GLY A 262 -6.56 -1.32 -15.90
CA GLY A 262 -7.25 -2.60 -16.13
C GLY A 262 -6.36 -3.83 -15.98
N ALA A 263 -6.96 -5.00 -15.87
CA ALA A 263 -6.22 -6.25 -15.86
C ALA A 263 -5.75 -6.60 -17.28
N ARG A 264 -4.54 -7.15 -17.37
CA ARG A 264 -4.01 -7.62 -18.66
C ARG A 264 -4.52 -9.03 -18.92
N PRO A 265 -5.09 -9.33 -20.11
CA PRO A 265 -5.41 -10.68 -20.51
C PRO A 265 -4.13 -11.53 -20.57
N HIS A 266 -4.23 -12.75 -20.09
CA HIS A 266 -3.13 -13.72 -20.02
C HIS A 266 -3.67 -15.07 -20.51
N THR A 267 -3.53 -15.32 -21.79
CA THR A 267 -3.98 -16.56 -22.43
C THR A 267 -2.99 -17.69 -22.24
N LEU A 268 -3.50 -18.84 -21.84
CA LEU A 268 -2.77 -20.08 -21.57
C LEU A 268 -3.34 -21.19 -22.41
N PRO A 269 -2.52 -21.88 -23.22
CA PRO A 269 -2.96 -23.08 -23.94
C PRO A 269 -3.17 -24.22 -22.93
N LEU A 270 -4.03 -25.17 -23.31
CA LEU A 270 -4.34 -26.34 -22.53
C LEU A 270 -3.78 -27.58 -23.18
N ILE A 271 -2.95 -28.34 -22.47
CA ILE A 271 -2.63 -29.70 -22.82
C ILE A 271 -3.86 -30.60 -22.57
N PRO A 272 -3.98 -31.77 -23.20
CA PRO A 272 -5.16 -32.64 -23.03
C PRO A 272 -5.49 -32.96 -21.58
N GLN A 273 -4.49 -33.15 -20.74
CA GLN A 273 -4.67 -33.42 -19.30
C GLN A 273 -5.21 -32.21 -18.54
N ALA A 274 -4.80 -31.00 -18.92
CA ALA A 274 -5.33 -29.74 -18.34
C ALA A 274 -6.78 -29.50 -18.79
N SER A 275 -7.11 -29.79 -20.06
CA SER A 275 -8.47 -29.76 -20.57
C SER A 275 -9.38 -30.76 -19.86
N ALA A 276 -8.91 -31.99 -19.60
CA ALA A 276 -9.64 -32.97 -18.81
C ALA A 276 -9.87 -32.50 -17.36
N ALA A 277 -8.86 -31.88 -16.74
CA ALA A 277 -8.98 -31.29 -15.42
C ALA A 277 -9.98 -30.15 -15.40
N LEU A 278 -9.97 -29.27 -16.40
CA LEU A 278 -10.95 -28.17 -16.53
C LEU A 278 -12.39 -28.70 -16.69
N LYS A 279 -12.59 -29.70 -17.53
CA LYS A 279 -13.90 -30.37 -17.65
C LYS A 279 -14.35 -30.99 -16.34
N GLY A 280 -13.43 -31.53 -15.53
CA GLY A 280 -13.71 -32.04 -14.20
C GLY A 280 -14.13 -30.96 -13.18
N CYS A 281 -13.81 -29.69 -13.45
CA CYS A 281 -14.35 -28.55 -12.68
C CYS A 281 -15.82 -28.24 -13.01
N LYS A 282 -16.38 -28.79 -14.09
CA LYS A 282 -17.76 -28.57 -14.55
C LYS A 282 -18.10 -27.07 -14.69
N PRO A 283 -17.37 -26.33 -15.55
CA PRO A 283 -17.60 -24.90 -15.74
C PRO A 283 -19.06 -24.58 -16.10
N GLN A 284 -19.66 -23.67 -15.37
CA GLN A 284 -21.03 -23.16 -15.60
C GLN A 284 -21.19 -21.77 -15.00
N GLY A 285 -22.24 -21.06 -15.38
CA GLY A 285 -22.51 -19.70 -14.88
C GLY A 285 -21.41 -18.70 -15.26
N ILE A 286 -21.13 -17.74 -14.39
CA ILE A 286 -20.13 -16.68 -14.64
C ILE A 286 -18.71 -17.21 -14.41
N TYR A 287 -18.49 -17.93 -13.30
CA TYR A 287 -17.16 -18.38 -12.89
C TYR A 287 -16.99 -19.89 -13.12
N ALA A 288 -15.97 -20.23 -13.89
CA ALA A 288 -15.67 -21.64 -14.21
C ALA A 288 -15.22 -22.46 -12.98
N ILE A 289 -14.61 -21.81 -12.00
CA ILE A 289 -14.10 -22.43 -10.78
C ILE A 289 -15.00 -22.02 -9.61
N SER A 290 -16.06 -22.80 -9.41
CA SER A 290 -17.14 -22.49 -8.49
C SER A 290 -17.69 -23.73 -7.81
N THR A 291 -18.29 -23.57 -6.63
CA THR A 291 -19.02 -24.62 -5.89
C THR A 291 -20.53 -24.31 -5.78
N ASP A 292 -20.99 -23.21 -6.36
CA ASP A 292 -22.37 -22.72 -6.29
C ASP A 292 -23.02 -22.52 -7.68
N GLY A 293 -22.60 -23.31 -8.66
CA GLY A 293 -23.15 -23.20 -10.02
C GLY A 293 -22.60 -22.03 -10.84
N GLY A 294 -21.45 -21.48 -10.46
CA GLY A 294 -20.80 -20.38 -11.18
C GLY A 294 -21.27 -18.99 -10.78
N ALA A 295 -22.07 -18.86 -9.72
CA ALA A 295 -22.53 -17.56 -9.22
C ALA A 295 -21.37 -16.79 -8.57
N THR A 296 -20.57 -17.47 -7.74
CA THR A 296 -19.36 -16.90 -7.15
C THR A 296 -18.14 -17.78 -7.43
N HIS A 297 -16.98 -17.18 -7.47
CA HIS A 297 -15.73 -17.94 -7.65
C HIS A 297 -15.29 -18.61 -6.35
N LEU A 298 -14.60 -19.75 -6.46
CA LEU A 298 -13.96 -20.38 -5.32
C LEU A 298 -13.01 -19.40 -4.60
N ALA A 299 -13.03 -19.39 -3.28
CA ALA A 299 -12.08 -18.57 -2.52
C ALA A 299 -10.64 -19.08 -2.73
N ALA A 300 -9.70 -18.17 -2.99
CA ALA A 300 -8.29 -18.51 -3.19
C ALA A 300 -7.65 -19.21 -1.97
N THR A 301 -8.09 -18.84 -0.77
CA THR A 301 -7.69 -19.49 0.49
C THR A 301 -8.15 -20.94 0.56
N THR A 302 -9.32 -21.27 0.01
CA THR A 302 -9.83 -22.66 -0.05
C THR A 302 -8.95 -23.51 -0.96
N LEU A 303 -8.62 -23.02 -2.18
CA LEU A 303 -7.72 -23.74 -3.07
C LEU A 303 -6.33 -23.90 -2.46
N SER A 304 -5.79 -22.86 -1.81
CA SER A 304 -4.50 -22.95 -1.11
C SER A 304 -4.51 -23.98 0.00
N ARG A 305 -5.57 -24.05 0.80
CA ARG A 305 -5.75 -25.04 1.85
C ARG A 305 -5.82 -26.47 1.27
N TRP A 306 -6.61 -26.68 0.24
CA TRP A 306 -6.71 -27.99 -0.43
C TRP A 306 -5.36 -28.46 -1.02
N ALA A 307 -4.55 -27.53 -1.52
CA ALA A 307 -3.20 -27.87 -1.99
C ALA A 307 -2.28 -28.30 -0.83
N VAL A 308 -2.37 -27.62 0.32
CA VAL A 308 -1.63 -28.01 1.54
C VAL A 308 -2.08 -29.38 2.06
N GLU A 309 -3.38 -29.63 2.13
CA GLU A 309 -3.94 -30.92 2.53
C GLU A 309 -3.46 -32.06 1.62
N ALA A 310 -3.42 -31.83 0.31
CA ALA A 310 -2.95 -32.82 -0.67
C ALA A 310 -1.44 -33.09 -0.62
N ALA A 311 -0.68 -32.18 -0.04
CA ALA A 311 0.77 -32.23 0.06
C ALA A 311 1.25 -32.52 1.50
N ALA A 312 0.46 -33.24 2.29
CA ALA A 312 0.75 -33.51 3.72
C ALA A 312 2.14 -34.15 3.94
N ASP A 313 2.59 -34.96 3.01
CA ASP A 313 3.89 -35.65 3.06
C ASP A 313 5.09 -34.80 2.58
N ILE A 314 4.85 -33.55 2.16
CA ILE A 314 5.91 -32.65 1.66
C ILE A 314 6.23 -31.63 2.75
N PRO A 315 7.43 -31.65 3.33
CA PRO A 315 7.81 -30.73 4.40
C PRO A 315 7.68 -29.26 3.98
N ASP A 316 7.21 -28.40 4.89
CA ASP A 316 7.07 -26.96 4.71
C ASP A 316 6.32 -26.55 3.43
N PHE A 317 5.41 -27.40 2.95
CA PHE A 317 4.67 -27.13 1.73
C PHE A 317 3.83 -25.85 1.85
N GLN A 318 3.92 -25.03 0.82
CA GLN A 318 3.07 -23.85 0.63
C GLN A 318 2.63 -23.81 -0.84
N ALA A 319 1.36 -23.56 -1.10
CA ALA A 319 0.82 -23.54 -2.47
C ALA A 319 1.58 -22.59 -3.43
N LYS A 320 2.17 -21.49 -2.91
CA LYS A 320 3.02 -20.59 -3.71
C LYS A 320 4.29 -21.26 -4.22
N ARG A 321 4.81 -22.30 -3.52
CA ARG A 321 6.02 -23.03 -3.92
C ARG A 321 5.81 -23.89 -5.16
N ILE A 322 4.57 -24.24 -5.52
CA ILE A 322 4.25 -24.90 -6.79
C ILE A 322 4.72 -24.03 -7.96
N ARG A 323 4.37 -22.75 -7.93
CA ARG A 323 4.72 -21.81 -9.00
C ARG A 323 6.23 -21.62 -9.16
N SER A 324 6.94 -21.42 -8.06
CA SER A 324 8.40 -21.29 -8.08
C SER A 324 9.09 -22.63 -8.44
N GLY A 325 8.50 -23.75 -8.05
CA GLY A 325 8.96 -25.08 -8.45
C GLY A 325 8.84 -25.28 -9.96
N VAL A 326 7.67 -24.99 -10.55
CA VAL A 326 7.46 -25.05 -12.01
C VAL A 326 8.46 -24.14 -12.75
N GLU A 327 8.66 -22.89 -12.28
CA GLU A 327 9.65 -21.97 -12.85
C GLU A 327 11.05 -22.62 -12.87
N THR A 328 11.45 -23.23 -11.75
CA THR A 328 12.78 -23.83 -11.56
C THR A 328 12.98 -25.06 -12.42
N ILE A 329 12.00 -25.98 -12.47
CA ILE A 329 12.16 -27.21 -13.27
C ILE A 329 12.12 -26.96 -14.78
N LEU A 330 11.30 -25.98 -15.23
CA LEU A 330 11.30 -25.56 -16.63
C LEU A 330 12.60 -24.86 -17.01
N ALA A 331 13.23 -24.11 -16.08
CA ALA A 331 14.56 -23.54 -16.29
C ALA A 331 15.61 -24.66 -16.48
N ALA A 332 15.57 -25.68 -15.63
CA ALA A 332 16.46 -26.83 -15.74
C ALA A 332 16.22 -27.66 -17.02
N ALA A 333 14.97 -27.66 -17.53
CA ALA A 333 14.61 -28.27 -18.82
C ALA A 333 14.89 -27.35 -20.02
N MET A 334 15.72 -26.29 -19.84
CA MET A 334 16.18 -25.39 -20.91
C MET A 334 15.06 -24.53 -21.54
N VAL A 335 13.89 -24.40 -20.92
CA VAL A 335 12.87 -23.45 -21.36
C VAL A 335 13.38 -22.05 -21.11
N SER A 336 13.35 -21.16 -22.10
CA SER A 336 13.89 -19.81 -21.99
C SER A 336 13.20 -18.99 -20.90
N THR A 337 13.93 -18.06 -20.29
CA THR A 337 13.39 -17.14 -19.27
C THR A 337 12.19 -16.36 -19.77
N GLU A 338 12.20 -15.98 -21.05
CA GLU A 338 11.08 -15.28 -21.66
C GLU A 338 9.81 -16.14 -21.68
N ILE A 339 9.89 -17.36 -22.17
CA ILE A 339 8.74 -18.27 -22.25
C ILE A 339 8.20 -18.60 -20.85
N ARG A 340 9.07 -18.86 -19.88
CA ARG A 340 8.67 -19.06 -18.48
C ARG A 340 7.96 -17.83 -17.92
N GLY A 341 8.53 -16.65 -18.16
CA GLY A 341 7.93 -15.38 -17.77
C GLY A 341 6.56 -15.15 -18.39
N ARG A 342 6.41 -15.45 -19.70
CA ARG A 342 5.12 -15.34 -20.39
C ARG A 342 4.12 -16.41 -19.96
N LEU A 343 4.58 -17.63 -19.68
CA LEU A 343 3.74 -18.69 -19.13
C LEU A 343 3.17 -18.31 -17.74
N GLN A 344 3.97 -17.69 -16.92
CA GLN A 344 3.57 -17.32 -15.57
C GLN A 344 3.15 -15.85 -15.42
N SER A 345 3.02 -15.07 -16.49
CA SER A 345 2.65 -13.66 -16.46
C SER A 345 3.52 -12.83 -15.51
N HIS A 346 4.86 -12.97 -15.60
CA HIS A 346 5.83 -12.14 -14.88
C HIS A 346 7.04 -11.82 -15.74
N GLY A 347 7.87 -10.87 -15.31
CA GLY A 347 9.07 -10.46 -16.04
C GLY A 347 8.83 -9.76 -17.38
N ILE A 348 7.57 -9.52 -17.76
CA ILE A 348 7.20 -8.86 -19.01
C ILE A 348 7.26 -7.34 -18.78
N SER A 349 8.44 -6.77 -18.97
CA SER A 349 8.69 -5.34 -18.75
C SER A 349 9.52 -4.77 -19.91
N GLY A 350 9.51 -3.44 -20.06
CA GLY A 350 10.23 -2.75 -21.11
C GLY A 350 9.32 -2.20 -22.21
N VAL A 351 9.88 -1.32 -23.04
CA VAL A 351 9.17 -0.65 -24.15
C VAL A 351 8.80 -1.66 -25.23
N GLN A 352 9.72 -2.57 -25.57
CA GLN A 352 9.51 -3.59 -26.58
C GLN A 352 8.32 -4.49 -26.26
N ALA A 353 8.29 -5.05 -25.06
CA ALA A 353 7.20 -5.94 -24.63
C ALA A 353 5.83 -5.23 -24.47
N ARG A 354 5.83 -3.89 -24.33
CA ARG A 354 4.60 -3.11 -24.17
C ARG A 354 4.02 -2.58 -25.46
N HIS A 355 4.86 -2.27 -26.44
CA HIS A 355 4.46 -1.50 -27.59
C HIS A 355 4.74 -2.19 -28.95
N TYR A 356 5.64 -3.13 -29.01
CA TYR A 356 6.08 -3.75 -30.26
C TYR A 356 5.80 -5.25 -30.37
N ASP A 357 5.71 -5.97 -29.22
CA ASP A 357 5.55 -7.42 -29.20
C ASP A 357 4.07 -7.77 -29.03
N GLY A 358 3.40 -8.04 -30.15
CA GLY A 358 2.02 -8.49 -30.23
C GLY A 358 1.85 -10.01 -30.31
N HIS A 359 2.95 -10.79 -30.23
CA HIS A 359 2.87 -12.24 -30.31
C HIS A 359 2.32 -12.85 -29.02
N ASP A 360 1.46 -13.85 -29.12
CA ASP A 360 0.78 -14.49 -27.97
C ASP A 360 1.59 -15.64 -27.33
N TYR A 361 2.59 -16.16 -28.03
CA TYR A 361 3.47 -17.26 -27.59
C TYR A 361 2.73 -18.53 -27.20
N LEU A 362 1.57 -18.81 -27.77
CA LEU A 362 0.74 -19.95 -27.38
C LEU A 362 1.44 -21.27 -27.65
N GLU A 363 2.09 -21.44 -28.83
CA GLU A 363 2.82 -22.65 -29.18
C GLU A 363 4.00 -22.92 -28.23
N GLN A 364 4.78 -21.89 -27.91
CA GLN A 364 5.92 -22.00 -27.00
C GLN A 364 5.47 -22.30 -25.57
N LYS A 365 4.38 -21.68 -25.12
CA LYS A 365 3.74 -21.98 -23.81
C LYS A 365 3.22 -23.43 -23.80
N LEU A 366 2.59 -23.88 -24.88
CA LEU A 366 2.09 -25.27 -25.01
C LEU A 366 3.24 -26.28 -24.94
N SER A 367 4.34 -26.01 -25.63
CA SER A 367 5.55 -26.83 -25.56
C SER A 367 6.09 -26.91 -24.13
N ALA A 368 6.19 -25.75 -23.44
CA ALA A 368 6.63 -25.73 -22.05
C ALA A 368 5.70 -26.50 -21.10
N LEU A 369 4.38 -26.48 -21.33
CA LEU A 369 3.42 -27.24 -20.52
C LEU A 369 3.48 -28.74 -20.83
N LYS A 370 3.78 -29.15 -22.08
CA LYS A 370 4.05 -30.56 -22.43
C LYS A 370 5.30 -31.05 -21.71
N THR A 371 6.39 -30.27 -21.74
CA THR A 371 7.63 -30.58 -21.00
C THR A 371 7.35 -30.67 -19.49
N LEU A 372 6.60 -29.76 -18.93
CA LEU A 372 6.18 -29.81 -17.51
C LEU A 372 5.47 -31.13 -17.20
N PHE A 373 4.47 -31.50 -18.02
CA PHE A 373 3.73 -32.74 -17.82
C PHE A 373 4.61 -33.96 -17.94
N GLY A 374 5.46 -34.03 -18.96
CA GLY A 374 6.41 -35.14 -19.15
C GLY A 374 7.36 -35.34 -17.97
N LEU A 375 7.85 -34.23 -17.40
CA LEU A 375 8.67 -34.25 -16.18
C LEU A 375 7.89 -34.76 -14.95
N LEU A 376 6.63 -34.36 -14.81
CA LEU A 376 5.77 -34.78 -13.69
C LEU A 376 5.39 -36.27 -13.78
N ASP A 377 5.02 -36.75 -14.97
CA ASP A 377 4.56 -38.10 -15.19
C ASP A 377 5.73 -39.08 -15.41
N GLY A 378 6.97 -38.61 -15.53
CA GLY A 378 8.18 -39.41 -15.67
C GLY A 378 8.45 -39.91 -17.10
N THR A 379 7.71 -39.44 -18.11
CA THR A 379 7.90 -39.79 -19.52
C THR A 379 9.07 -39.05 -20.15
N GLU A 380 9.43 -37.88 -19.64
CA GLU A 380 10.65 -37.15 -19.99
C GLU A 380 11.77 -37.43 -18.99
N LYS A 381 12.97 -37.78 -19.49
CA LYS A 381 14.16 -37.89 -18.65
C LYS A 381 14.61 -36.52 -18.21
N SER A 382 14.73 -36.34 -16.90
CA SER A 382 15.26 -35.10 -16.31
C SER A 382 16.78 -35.06 -16.57
N ASN A 383 17.24 -34.08 -17.35
CA ASN A 383 18.64 -33.64 -17.36
C ASN A 383 18.98 -32.75 -16.16
N VAL A 384 18.12 -32.72 -15.15
CA VAL A 384 18.29 -31.93 -13.97
C VAL A 384 19.33 -32.52 -13.06
N LEU A 385 20.54 -32.00 -13.10
CA LEU A 385 21.53 -32.25 -12.06
C LEU A 385 20.96 -31.73 -10.70
N PRO A 386 21.07 -32.53 -9.63
CA PRO A 386 20.60 -32.06 -8.32
C PRO A 386 21.33 -30.78 -7.95
N PHE A 387 20.57 -29.72 -7.62
CA PHE A 387 21.13 -28.47 -7.11
C PHE A 387 21.87 -28.77 -5.82
N ARG A 388 23.20 -28.66 -5.80
CA ARG A 388 23.97 -28.64 -4.56
C ARG A 388 23.79 -27.28 -3.93
N ALA A 389 23.08 -27.24 -2.78
CA ALA A 389 23.09 -26.09 -1.92
C ALA A 389 24.53 -25.86 -1.44
N ALA A 390 25.06 -24.68 -1.73
CA ALA A 390 26.32 -24.21 -1.18
C ALA A 390 26.12 -23.70 0.26
#